data_77a0172737ab7279134c208da9d53013
#
_entry.id   77a0172737ab7279134c208da9d53013
#
_cell.length_a   1.000
_cell.length_b   1.000
_cell.length_c   1.000
_cell.angle_alpha   90.00
_cell.angle_beta   90.00
_cell.angle_gamma   90.00
#
_symmetry.space_group_name_H-M   'P 1'
#
loop_
_entity.id
_entity.type
_entity.pdbx_description
1 polymer ?
#
loop_
_entity_poly.entity_id
_entity_poly.type
_entity_poly.pdbx_seq_one_letter_code
_entity_poly.pdbx_strand_id
1 'polypeptide(L)'
;MSKAFLDRIPDPQTLRKFDLNQLFDLAKDLRQAIIDSLAKGEGHLGSSLGTVELSIALHYVFDTPKDLLVWDVGHQAYGHKMLTGRKSNFELLRQQGGISGFPNREESPYDAFGTGHAGTSISAVLGMALASQLQGQKNQHIAVIGDASIANGMAFEALNHLGTTAANVLIVLNDNSMGIDPSIGALKNYFDSVKKEASSLPNFFQNLNIDYSGPLDGHDLNALVSNLKRQKTQTSPRLLHVVTKKGKGLPLAENEQVTYHAPGKFDPITGKLNPANGEQKIKYQDVFGKTLEYLAGINSKIVAITPAMPTGSGLVELMQKFPDRCIDVGIAEQHAVTLAAGMATQGTLPFCVIYSTFLQRAYDQVLHDVALQKLGVIFCIDRAGIVGHDGPTHHGVFDIAFLRCIPNLTIAAPRNAQQLQNLLYTAQLGLEQPLAIRYPRGYSQLKKLSFDFDEVSLGKGNCLKEGGQIAILSVGTIAENIQAALTELEDADNFAHFDLGFVKPLDLELLHTVFHTYQRVVVFEEGSIKGGAGSAVLEFAAENNYKIPIELEGVPDQFISHGKSKNLLKDLGLDTEGICKKLDSILNKNEE
;
A
#
# COMPACT_ATOMS: atom_id res chain seq x y z
N MET A 1 -10.40 42.33 1.80
CA MET A 1 -10.61 41.19 0.91
C MET A 1 -11.71 40.32 1.49
N SER A 2 -12.73 39.92 0.72
CA SER A 2 -13.74 38.96 1.21
C SER A 2 -13.03 37.64 1.51
N LYS A 3 -13.41 36.98 2.64
CA LYS A 3 -12.91 35.63 2.94
C LYS A 3 -13.28 34.68 1.80
N ALA A 4 -12.35 33.80 1.41
CA ALA A 4 -12.63 32.74 0.44
C ALA A 4 -13.86 31.92 0.87
N PHE A 5 -14.62 31.37 -0.06
CA PHE A 5 -15.84 30.59 0.24
C PHE A 5 -15.53 29.40 1.15
N LEU A 6 -14.42 28.73 0.90
CA LEU A 6 -13.96 27.59 1.72
C LEU A 6 -13.71 27.98 3.19
N ASP A 7 -13.25 29.20 3.48
CA ASP A 7 -13.03 29.70 4.84
C ASP A 7 -14.33 30.00 5.61
N ARG A 8 -15.47 30.01 4.91
CA ARG A 8 -16.79 30.23 5.47
C ARG A 8 -17.52 28.92 5.81
N ILE A 9 -16.90 27.76 5.52
CA ILE A 9 -17.49 26.43 5.70
C ILE A 9 -16.71 25.68 6.78
N PRO A 10 -17.15 25.74 8.05
CA PRO A 10 -16.59 24.92 9.12
C PRO A 10 -17.09 23.45 9.03
N ASP A 11 -18.25 23.23 8.40
CA ASP A 11 -18.92 21.93 8.33
C ASP A 11 -19.89 21.84 7.12
N PRO A 12 -20.34 20.64 6.75
CA PRO A 12 -21.31 20.43 5.69
C PRO A 12 -22.69 21.05 5.94
N GLN A 13 -23.09 21.33 7.18
CA GLN A 13 -24.37 21.99 7.46
C GLN A 13 -24.35 23.43 6.94
N THR A 14 -23.21 24.09 7.05
CA THR A 14 -23.01 25.44 6.50
C THR A 14 -22.96 25.41 4.98
N LEU A 15 -22.29 24.41 4.38
CA LEU A 15 -22.26 24.20 2.93
C LEU A 15 -23.67 24.09 2.34
N ARG A 16 -24.57 23.36 2.98
CA ARG A 16 -25.96 23.16 2.52
C ARG A 16 -26.83 24.45 2.47
N LYS A 17 -26.35 25.55 3.04
CA LYS A 17 -27.00 26.86 2.98
C LYS A 17 -26.61 27.69 1.76
N PHE A 18 -25.63 27.25 0.97
CA PHE A 18 -25.16 27.96 -0.20
C PHE A 18 -26.14 27.79 -1.36
N ASP A 19 -26.21 28.80 -2.23
CA ASP A 19 -26.85 28.66 -3.53
C ASP A 19 -25.89 27.98 -4.55
N LEU A 20 -26.44 27.60 -5.70
CA LEU A 20 -25.67 26.88 -6.71
C LEU A 20 -24.48 27.71 -7.26
N ASN A 21 -24.62 29.04 -7.38
CA ASN A 21 -23.52 29.88 -7.87
C ASN A 21 -22.35 29.89 -6.87
N GLN A 22 -22.64 29.93 -5.58
CA GLN A 22 -21.64 29.86 -4.53
C GLN A 22 -20.90 28.52 -4.51
N LEU A 23 -21.53 27.42 -4.98
CA LEU A 23 -20.86 26.11 -5.09
C LEU A 23 -19.78 26.11 -6.19
N PHE A 24 -19.98 26.85 -7.31
CA PHE A 24 -18.94 26.98 -8.34
C PHE A 24 -17.71 27.74 -7.84
N ASP A 25 -17.91 28.79 -7.07
CA ASP A 25 -16.80 29.53 -6.47
C ASP A 25 -16.11 28.71 -5.38
N LEU A 26 -16.87 27.98 -4.58
CA LEU A 26 -16.32 27.02 -3.61
C LEU A 26 -15.47 25.94 -4.30
N ALA A 27 -15.88 25.43 -5.46
CA ALA A 27 -15.08 24.44 -6.20
C ALA A 27 -13.72 24.99 -6.65
N LYS A 28 -13.66 26.27 -7.06
CA LYS A 28 -12.38 26.94 -7.38
C LYS A 28 -11.50 27.06 -6.12
N ASP A 29 -12.07 27.53 -5.01
CA ASP A 29 -11.34 27.71 -3.76
C ASP A 29 -10.84 26.36 -3.19
N LEU A 30 -11.66 25.33 -3.22
CA LEU A 30 -11.31 23.99 -2.74
C LEU A 30 -10.19 23.38 -3.58
N ARG A 31 -10.28 23.50 -4.90
CA ARG A 31 -9.23 23.02 -5.82
C ARG A 31 -7.92 23.74 -5.56
N GLN A 32 -7.93 25.06 -5.44
CA GLN A 32 -6.73 25.84 -5.15
C GLN A 32 -6.13 25.46 -3.77
N ALA A 33 -6.97 25.28 -2.75
CA ALA A 33 -6.52 24.88 -1.43
C ALA A 33 -5.83 23.50 -1.45
N ILE A 34 -6.35 22.53 -2.23
CA ILE A 34 -5.70 21.23 -2.42
C ILE A 34 -4.33 21.41 -3.10
N ILE A 35 -4.26 22.19 -4.19
CA ILE A 35 -3.00 22.46 -4.92
C ILE A 35 -1.97 23.10 -3.98
N ASP A 36 -2.35 24.18 -3.26
CA ASP A 36 -1.44 24.92 -2.37
C ASP A 36 -0.90 24.07 -1.22
N SER A 37 -1.76 23.20 -0.67
CA SER A 37 -1.36 22.30 0.43
C SER A 37 -0.39 21.24 -0.06
N LEU A 38 -0.65 20.62 -1.20
CA LEU A 38 0.16 19.51 -1.71
C LEU A 38 1.41 19.97 -2.46
N ALA A 39 1.47 21.21 -2.93
CA ALA A 39 2.69 21.80 -3.51
C ALA A 39 3.84 21.87 -2.50
N LYS A 40 3.53 22.01 -1.21
CA LYS A 40 4.49 22.08 -0.10
C LYS A 40 4.77 20.75 0.58
N GLY A 41 3.86 19.81 0.41
CA GLY A 41 3.86 18.51 1.09
C GLY A 41 3.90 17.32 0.12
N GLU A 42 3.42 16.18 0.60
CA GLU A 42 3.24 14.96 -0.18
C GLU A 42 1.78 14.48 -0.06
N GLY A 43 1.20 13.98 -1.14
CA GLY A 43 -0.17 13.45 -1.09
C GLY A 43 -0.74 13.13 -2.46
N HIS A 44 -1.96 12.57 -2.46
CA HIS A 44 -2.68 12.12 -3.64
C HIS A 44 -3.35 13.31 -4.37
N LEU A 45 -2.57 14.01 -5.20
CA LEU A 45 -3.01 15.25 -5.86
C LEU A 45 -4.04 14.99 -6.96
N GLY A 46 -3.67 14.19 -7.96
CA GLY A 46 -4.48 14.03 -9.18
C GLY A 46 -5.88 13.48 -8.88
N SER A 47 -5.97 12.47 -8.03
CA SER A 47 -7.24 11.84 -7.65
C SER A 47 -8.16 12.80 -6.89
N SER A 48 -7.60 13.58 -5.95
CA SER A 48 -8.36 14.56 -5.17
C SER A 48 -8.82 15.76 -5.99
N LEU A 49 -8.03 16.20 -6.98
CA LEU A 49 -8.46 17.25 -7.92
C LEU A 49 -9.61 16.79 -8.83
N GLY A 50 -9.63 15.50 -9.19
CA GLY A 50 -10.71 14.89 -9.98
C GLY A 50 -12.06 14.82 -9.27
N THR A 51 -12.07 14.85 -7.95
CA THR A 51 -13.30 14.67 -7.14
C THR A 51 -13.77 15.92 -6.39
N VAL A 52 -13.30 17.11 -6.76
CA VAL A 52 -13.66 18.37 -6.09
C VAL A 52 -15.16 18.62 -6.18
N GLU A 53 -15.74 18.63 -7.39
CA GLU A 53 -17.15 18.86 -7.61
C GLU A 53 -18.01 17.75 -6.97
N LEU A 54 -17.57 16.50 -7.11
CA LEU A 54 -18.24 15.34 -6.50
C LEU A 54 -18.28 15.46 -4.97
N SER A 55 -17.19 15.84 -4.32
CA SER A 55 -17.12 16.04 -2.87
C SER A 55 -18.10 17.11 -2.39
N ILE A 56 -18.15 18.24 -3.10
CA ILE A 56 -19.09 19.33 -2.81
C ILE A 56 -20.53 18.85 -2.97
N ALA A 57 -20.86 18.21 -4.09
CA ALA A 57 -22.22 17.77 -4.40
C ALA A 57 -22.73 16.72 -3.39
N LEU A 58 -21.88 15.77 -2.97
CA LEU A 58 -22.21 14.77 -1.96
C LEU A 58 -22.54 15.42 -0.62
N HIS A 59 -21.70 16.31 -0.10
CA HIS A 59 -21.94 16.99 1.18
C HIS A 59 -23.05 18.03 1.13
N TYR A 60 -23.32 18.58 -0.06
CA TYR A 60 -24.44 19.49 -0.28
C TYR A 60 -25.80 18.78 -0.27
N VAL A 61 -25.87 17.58 -0.85
CA VAL A 61 -27.14 16.84 -1.00
C VAL A 61 -27.43 15.95 0.20
N PHE A 62 -26.46 15.20 0.70
CA PHE A 62 -26.65 14.23 1.78
C PHE A 62 -26.42 14.86 3.15
N ASP A 63 -27.14 14.36 4.15
CA ASP A 63 -27.10 14.88 5.52
C ASP A 63 -25.98 14.19 6.34
N THR A 64 -24.73 14.33 5.85
CA THR A 64 -23.57 13.80 6.56
C THR A 64 -23.32 14.55 7.88
N PRO A 65 -22.89 13.87 8.96
CA PRO A 65 -22.50 12.47 9.06
C PRO A 65 -23.65 11.49 9.33
N LYS A 66 -24.91 11.94 9.37
CA LYS A 66 -26.07 11.05 9.57
C LYS A 66 -26.23 10.10 8.37
N ASP A 67 -26.20 10.63 7.16
CA ASP A 67 -26.03 9.82 5.95
C ASP A 67 -24.56 9.37 5.88
N LEU A 68 -24.34 8.07 5.71
CA LEU A 68 -23.01 7.45 5.83
C LEU A 68 -22.30 7.44 4.48
N LEU A 69 -21.14 8.07 4.40
CA LEU A 69 -20.32 8.19 3.19
C LEU A 69 -18.98 7.47 3.37
N VAL A 70 -18.69 6.52 2.50
CA VAL A 70 -17.42 5.74 2.49
C VAL A 70 -16.70 5.96 1.16
N TRP A 71 -15.44 6.35 1.24
CA TRP A 71 -14.55 6.52 0.09
C TRP A 71 -13.69 5.26 -0.07
N ASP A 72 -13.84 4.56 -1.20
CA ASP A 72 -12.99 3.39 -1.51
C ASP A 72 -11.53 3.80 -1.67
N VAL A 73 -10.59 3.05 -1.10
CA VAL A 73 -9.18 3.46 -0.93
C VAL A 73 -9.05 4.74 -0.11
N GLY A 74 -9.74 5.80 -0.49
CA GLY A 74 -9.75 7.10 0.20
C GLY A 74 -8.68 8.09 -0.27
N HIS A 75 -7.87 7.75 -1.24
CA HIS A 75 -6.84 8.62 -1.82
C HIS A 75 -7.40 9.86 -2.57
N GLN A 76 -8.70 9.85 -2.91
CA GLN A 76 -9.44 10.95 -3.55
C GLN A 76 -10.24 11.80 -2.56
N ALA A 77 -10.08 11.61 -1.24
CA ALA A 77 -10.96 12.19 -0.22
C ALA A 77 -10.47 13.52 0.39
N TYR A 78 -9.50 14.23 -0.22
CA TYR A 78 -9.00 15.48 0.38
C TYR A 78 -10.05 16.59 0.37
N GLY A 79 -10.87 16.68 -0.70
CA GLY A 79 -12.01 17.57 -0.74
C GLY A 79 -13.00 17.29 0.41
N HIS A 80 -13.30 16.03 0.65
CA HIS A 80 -14.12 15.59 1.79
C HIS A 80 -13.51 16.02 3.13
N LYS A 81 -12.21 15.79 3.36
CA LYS A 81 -11.54 16.20 4.60
C LYS A 81 -11.60 17.72 4.82
N MET A 82 -11.34 18.53 3.78
CA MET A 82 -11.39 19.98 3.88
C MET A 82 -12.79 20.51 4.18
N LEU A 83 -13.83 19.94 3.53
CA LEU A 83 -15.23 20.32 3.72
C LEU A 83 -15.80 19.89 5.08
N THR A 84 -15.15 18.96 5.76
CA THR A 84 -15.55 18.43 7.07
C THR A 84 -14.68 18.96 8.22
N GLY A 85 -14.16 20.19 8.07
CA GLY A 85 -13.54 20.96 9.14
C GLY A 85 -12.02 20.74 9.34
N ARG A 86 -11.36 19.95 8.47
CA ARG A 86 -9.94 19.62 8.62
C ARG A 86 -8.99 20.45 7.75
N LYS A 87 -9.46 21.52 7.10
CA LYS A 87 -8.65 22.38 6.22
C LYS A 87 -7.38 22.90 6.90
N SER A 88 -7.50 23.40 8.13
CA SER A 88 -6.38 23.94 8.90
C SER A 88 -5.27 22.91 9.21
N ASN A 89 -5.61 21.63 9.19
CA ASN A 89 -4.69 20.55 9.55
C ASN A 89 -3.90 20.02 8.32
N PHE A 90 -4.20 20.54 7.13
CA PHE A 90 -3.55 20.07 5.87
C PHE A 90 -2.06 20.40 5.79
N GLU A 91 -1.56 21.36 6.54
CA GLU A 91 -0.11 21.63 6.66
C GLU A 91 0.64 20.42 7.25
N LEU A 92 -0.05 19.61 8.07
CA LEU A 92 0.48 18.41 8.72
C LEU A 92 -0.04 17.13 8.06
N LEU A 93 -0.66 17.20 6.87
CA LEU A 93 -1.15 16.02 6.16
C LEU A 93 -0.04 14.99 5.97
N ARG A 94 -0.30 13.72 6.38
CA ARG A 94 0.65 12.58 6.28
C ARG A 94 1.97 12.78 7.05
N GLN A 95 2.02 13.75 7.95
CA GLN A 95 3.13 13.97 8.86
C GLN A 95 2.77 13.46 10.25
N GLN A 96 3.77 13.07 11.01
CA GLN A 96 3.59 12.59 12.37
C GLN A 96 2.83 13.61 13.24
N GLY A 97 1.81 13.16 13.96
CA GLY A 97 0.91 14.01 14.74
C GLY A 97 -0.09 14.82 13.91
N GLY A 98 -0.08 14.69 12.59
CA GLY A 98 -1.03 15.33 11.68
C GLY A 98 -2.17 14.39 11.24
N ILE A 99 -2.91 14.80 10.20
CA ILE A 99 -4.01 14.01 9.66
C ILE A 99 -3.51 12.96 8.64
N SER A 100 -4.19 11.82 8.62
CA SER A 100 -3.93 10.72 7.67
C SER A 100 -4.20 11.11 6.22
N GLY A 101 -3.49 10.49 5.30
CA GLY A 101 -3.76 10.58 3.86
C GLY A 101 -5.05 9.89 3.40
N PHE A 102 -5.70 9.12 4.30
CA PHE A 102 -6.92 8.35 4.06
C PHE A 102 -7.98 8.69 5.11
N PRO A 103 -9.27 8.43 4.84
CA PRO A 103 -10.32 8.52 5.86
C PRO A 103 -9.99 7.67 7.10
N ASN A 104 -10.16 8.27 8.27
CA ASN A 104 -9.90 7.62 9.56
C ASN A 104 -10.99 8.01 10.57
N ARG A 105 -11.68 7.02 11.13
CA ARG A 105 -12.78 7.21 12.09
C ARG A 105 -12.36 7.96 13.36
N GLU A 106 -11.11 7.86 13.75
CA GLU A 106 -10.56 8.57 14.92
C GLU A 106 -10.37 10.07 14.66
N GLU A 107 -10.25 10.49 13.38
CA GLU A 107 -10.05 11.88 13.02
C GLU A 107 -11.37 12.67 12.95
N SER A 108 -12.46 12.03 12.53
CA SER A 108 -13.69 12.73 12.24
C SER A 108 -14.92 11.82 12.22
N PRO A 109 -16.07 12.26 12.76
CA PRO A 109 -17.33 11.53 12.64
C PRO A 109 -17.84 11.45 11.19
N TYR A 110 -17.31 12.26 10.29
CA TYR A 110 -17.64 12.22 8.87
C TYR A 110 -16.93 11.07 8.13
N ASP A 111 -15.89 10.49 8.70
CA ASP A 111 -15.20 9.31 8.18
C ASP A 111 -15.92 8.05 8.71
N ALA A 112 -17.05 7.70 8.08
CA ALA A 112 -17.90 6.60 8.53
C ALA A 112 -17.17 5.24 8.58
N PHE A 113 -16.12 5.07 7.76
CA PHE A 113 -15.26 3.88 7.71
C PHE A 113 -13.82 4.28 7.40
N GLY A 114 -12.85 3.66 8.08
CA GLY A 114 -11.43 3.80 7.77
C GLY A 114 -11.10 3.04 6.48
N THR A 115 -10.32 3.66 5.59
CA THR A 115 -9.97 3.07 4.30
C THR A 115 -8.46 3.17 4.02
N GLY A 116 -8.00 2.60 2.92
CA GLY A 116 -6.60 2.52 2.48
C GLY A 116 -6.41 1.47 1.40
N HIS A 117 -7.13 0.34 1.51
CA HIS A 117 -7.13 -0.75 0.54
C HIS A 117 -8.38 -0.70 -0.36
N ALA A 118 -8.22 -1.09 -1.63
CA ALA A 118 -9.28 -1.03 -2.63
C ALA A 118 -10.37 -2.10 -2.44
N GLY A 119 -11.58 -1.82 -2.95
CA GLY A 119 -12.67 -2.77 -3.08
C GLY A 119 -13.49 -3.01 -1.81
N THR A 120 -13.22 -2.28 -0.70
CA THR A 120 -13.86 -2.54 0.60
C THR A 120 -15.15 -1.75 0.80
N SER A 121 -15.33 -0.63 0.09
CA SER A 121 -16.39 0.35 0.37
C SER A 121 -17.79 -0.20 0.20
N ILE A 122 -18.06 -0.99 -0.84
CA ILE A 122 -19.39 -1.54 -1.12
C ILE A 122 -19.80 -2.51 -0.02
N SER A 123 -18.91 -3.42 0.40
CA SER A 123 -19.16 -4.34 1.51
C SER A 123 -19.43 -3.61 2.82
N ALA A 124 -18.60 -2.59 3.13
CA ALA A 124 -18.75 -1.79 4.36
C ALA A 124 -20.10 -1.05 4.38
N VAL A 125 -20.44 -0.39 3.28
CA VAL A 125 -21.70 0.36 3.14
C VAL A 125 -22.92 -0.56 3.16
N LEU A 126 -22.84 -1.75 2.54
CA LEU A 126 -23.91 -2.75 2.60
C LEU A 126 -24.12 -3.22 4.05
N GLY A 127 -23.05 -3.53 4.77
CA GLY A 127 -23.14 -3.90 6.19
C GLY A 127 -23.79 -2.81 7.04
N MET A 128 -23.41 -1.53 6.81
CA MET A 128 -24.03 -0.38 7.48
C MET A 128 -25.53 -0.24 7.15
N ALA A 129 -25.91 -0.44 5.87
CA ALA A 129 -27.30 -0.35 5.42
C ALA A 129 -28.17 -1.43 6.05
N LEU A 130 -27.69 -2.67 6.10
CA LEU A 130 -28.37 -3.79 6.75
C LEU A 130 -28.53 -3.55 8.26
N ALA A 131 -27.49 -3.05 8.93
CA ALA A 131 -27.54 -2.69 10.34
C ALA A 131 -28.55 -1.57 10.61
N SER A 132 -28.55 -0.51 9.78
CA SER A 132 -29.53 0.59 9.87
C SER A 132 -30.97 0.09 9.69
N GLN A 133 -31.18 -0.84 8.76
CA GLN A 133 -32.51 -1.46 8.53
C GLN A 133 -33.00 -2.24 9.76
N LEU A 134 -32.11 -3.04 10.36
CA LEU A 134 -32.41 -3.79 11.59
C LEU A 134 -32.76 -2.85 12.78
N GLN A 135 -32.15 -1.66 12.80
CA GLN A 135 -32.40 -0.63 13.83
C GLN A 135 -33.57 0.31 13.50
N GLY A 136 -34.25 0.12 12.37
CA GLY A 136 -35.33 1.01 11.92
C GLY A 136 -34.89 2.42 11.51
N GLN A 137 -33.59 2.61 11.23
CA GLN A 137 -33.03 3.88 10.77
C GLN A 137 -33.23 4.05 9.25
N LYS A 138 -33.38 5.30 8.80
CA LYS A 138 -33.63 5.65 7.39
C LYS A 138 -32.51 6.48 6.79
N ASN A 139 -31.27 6.16 7.13
CA ASN A 139 -30.09 6.85 6.59
C ASN A 139 -29.81 6.44 5.15
N GLN A 140 -29.16 7.32 4.41
CA GLN A 140 -28.53 6.97 3.12
C GLN A 140 -27.15 6.37 3.37
N HIS A 141 -26.77 5.41 2.53
CA HIS A 141 -25.49 4.71 2.63
C HIS A 141 -24.80 4.80 1.26
N ILE A 142 -23.68 5.54 1.21
CA ILE A 142 -23.03 5.94 -0.04
C ILE A 142 -21.61 5.38 -0.09
N ALA A 143 -21.29 4.60 -1.13
CA ALA A 143 -19.94 4.16 -1.45
C ALA A 143 -19.45 4.93 -2.68
N VAL A 144 -18.33 5.66 -2.57
CA VAL A 144 -17.65 6.25 -3.73
C VAL A 144 -16.48 5.34 -4.08
N ILE A 145 -16.53 4.73 -5.27
CA ILE A 145 -15.53 3.75 -5.72
C ILE A 145 -15.00 4.11 -7.11
N GLY A 146 -13.69 4.00 -7.30
CA GLY A 146 -13.05 4.21 -8.60
C GLY A 146 -13.23 3.04 -9.57
N ASP A 147 -13.10 3.33 -10.88
CA ASP A 147 -13.21 2.33 -11.95
C ASP A 147 -12.16 1.21 -11.85
N ALA A 148 -10.94 1.51 -11.40
CA ALA A 148 -9.93 0.49 -11.12
C ALA A 148 -10.28 -0.35 -9.87
N SER A 149 -10.85 0.27 -8.84
CA SER A 149 -11.17 -0.41 -7.58
C SER A 149 -12.40 -1.31 -7.68
N ILE A 150 -13.40 -0.96 -8.49
CA ILE A 150 -14.60 -1.78 -8.67
C ILE A 150 -14.30 -3.11 -9.39
N ALA A 151 -13.16 -3.20 -10.08
CA ALA A 151 -12.67 -4.44 -10.69
C ALA A 151 -12.10 -5.44 -9.66
N ASN A 152 -11.95 -5.07 -8.40
CA ASN A 152 -11.45 -5.95 -7.34
C ASN A 152 -12.46 -7.04 -6.99
N GLY A 153 -11.99 -8.26 -6.68
CA GLY A 153 -12.83 -9.42 -6.36
C GLY A 153 -13.85 -9.15 -5.25
N MET A 154 -13.44 -8.53 -4.14
CA MET A 154 -14.35 -8.19 -3.03
C MET A 154 -15.47 -7.22 -3.47
N ALA A 155 -15.20 -6.30 -4.39
CA ALA A 155 -16.23 -5.41 -4.93
C ALA A 155 -17.28 -6.21 -5.72
N PHE A 156 -16.85 -7.22 -6.52
CA PHE A 156 -17.77 -8.12 -7.23
C PHE A 156 -18.59 -8.99 -6.27
N GLU A 157 -17.98 -9.54 -5.21
CA GLU A 157 -18.70 -10.27 -4.16
C GLU A 157 -19.77 -9.39 -3.51
N ALA A 158 -19.44 -8.14 -3.21
CA ALA A 158 -20.38 -7.18 -2.64
C ALA A 158 -21.50 -6.80 -3.62
N LEU A 159 -21.21 -6.59 -4.89
CA LEU A 159 -22.24 -6.33 -5.92
C LEU A 159 -23.19 -7.51 -6.07
N ASN A 160 -22.67 -8.73 -6.13
CA ASN A 160 -23.48 -9.95 -6.19
C ASN A 160 -24.43 -10.08 -4.99
N HIS A 161 -23.94 -9.84 -3.77
CA HIS A 161 -24.78 -9.87 -2.57
C HIS A 161 -25.78 -8.70 -2.54
N LEU A 162 -25.32 -7.48 -2.84
CA LEU A 162 -26.17 -6.27 -2.85
C LEU A 162 -27.42 -6.44 -3.72
N GLY A 163 -27.27 -7.03 -4.91
CA GLY A 163 -28.36 -7.25 -5.87
C GLY A 163 -29.46 -8.22 -5.40
N THR A 164 -29.23 -8.95 -4.31
CA THR A 164 -30.24 -9.83 -3.68
C THR A 164 -30.90 -9.19 -2.48
N THR A 165 -30.54 -7.96 -2.14
CA THR A 165 -31.06 -7.23 -0.97
C THR A 165 -31.98 -6.08 -1.38
N ALA A 166 -32.79 -5.58 -0.41
CA ALA A 166 -33.52 -4.31 -0.54
C ALA A 166 -32.77 -3.17 0.20
N ALA A 167 -31.46 -3.26 0.35
CA ALA A 167 -30.67 -2.31 1.12
C ALA A 167 -30.60 -0.93 0.44
N ASN A 168 -30.76 0.12 1.22
CA ASN A 168 -30.63 1.50 0.73
C ASN A 168 -29.15 1.86 0.56
N VAL A 169 -28.56 1.44 -0.55
CA VAL A 169 -27.16 1.66 -0.92
C VAL A 169 -27.08 2.40 -2.25
N LEU A 170 -26.33 3.52 -2.25
CA LEU A 170 -25.93 4.24 -3.45
C LEU A 170 -24.45 3.99 -3.70
N ILE A 171 -24.11 3.38 -4.82
CA ILE A 171 -22.74 3.30 -5.33
C ILE A 171 -22.53 4.49 -6.27
N VAL A 172 -21.52 5.31 -6.03
CA VAL A 172 -21.05 6.35 -6.94
C VAL A 172 -19.77 5.85 -7.58
N LEU A 173 -19.89 5.40 -8.82
CA LEU A 173 -18.75 4.96 -9.63
C LEU A 173 -18.04 6.20 -10.19
N ASN A 174 -16.85 6.49 -9.69
CA ASN A 174 -15.98 7.56 -10.17
C ASN A 174 -15.05 7.01 -11.26
N ASP A 175 -15.44 7.18 -12.52
CA ASP A 175 -14.71 6.67 -13.68
C ASP A 175 -13.83 7.77 -14.30
N ASN A 176 -12.53 7.61 -14.18
CA ASN A 176 -11.54 8.45 -14.87
C ASN A 176 -10.55 7.65 -15.72
N SER A 177 -10.81 6.36 -15.90
CA SER A 177 -9.98 5.38 -16.63
C SER A 177 -8.55 5.22 -16.07
N MET A 178 -8.35 5.55 -14.80
CA MET A 178 -7.04 5.57 -14.15
C MET A 178 -7.09 4.97 -12.73
N GLY A 179 -6.17 4.04 -12.47
CA GLY A 179 -5.70 3.73 -11.13
C GLY A 179 -4.52 4.63 -10.73
N ILE A 180 -3.41 4.04 -10.27
CA ILE A 180 -2.09 4.71 -10.25
C ILE A 180 -1.63 4.83 -11.71
N ASP A 181 -1.51 3.69 -12.39
CA ASP A 181 -1.33 3.53 -13.83
C ASP A 181 -2.70 3.50 -14.55
N PRO A 182 -2.76 3.53 -15.89
CA PRO A 182 -4.02 3.40 -16.62
C PRO A 182 -4.79 2.13 -16.26
N SER A 183 -6.10 2.24 -16.07
CA SER A 183 -6.96 1.07 -15.81
C SER A 183 -6.91 0.09 -16.97
N ILE A 184 -7.01 -1.20 -16.68
CA ILE A 184 -6.91 -2.31 -17.64
C ILE A 184 -8.10 -3.27 -17.54
N GLY A 185 -8.16 -4.22 -18.46
CA GLY A 185 -9.10 -5.33 -18.42
C GLY A 185 -10.44 -5.07 -19.12
N ALA A 186 -11.29 -6.11 -19.15
CA ALA A 186 -12.57 -6.09 -19.86
C ALA A 186 -13.55 -5.05 -19.28
N LEU A 187 -13.53 -4.85 -17.96
CA LEU A 187 -14.44 -3.90 -17.32
C LEU A 187 -14.12 -2.45 -17.73
N LYS A 188 -12.83 -2.10 -17.87
CA LYS A 188 -12.42 -0.82 -18.44
C LYS A 188 -12.95 -0.62 -19.86
N ASN A 189 -12.84 -1.66 -20.73
CA ASN A 189 -13.36 -1.60 -22.10
C ASN A 189 -14.89 -1.45 -22.11
N TYR A 190 -15.59 -2.11 -21.19
CA TYR A 190 -17.02 -1.95 -20.99
C TYR A 190 -17.39 -0.51 -20.61
N PHE A 191 -16.70 0.11 -19.64
CA PHE A 191 -16.95 1.50 -19.26
C PHE A 191 -16.65 2.48 -20.42
N ASP A 192 -15.61 2.25 -21.20
CA ASP A 192 -15.30 3.07 -22.36
C ASP A 192 -16.40 2.97 -23.44
N SER A 193 -16.99 1.79 -23.62
CA SER A 193 -18.13 1.61 -24.53
C SER A 193 -19.38 2.31 -24.01
N VAL A 194 -19.67 2.19 -22.72
CA VAL A 194 -20.82 2.88 -22.08
C VAL A 194 -20.69 4.40 -22.18
N LYS A 195 -19.47 4.95 -22.06
CA LYS A 195 -19.21 6.39 -22.24
C LYS A 195 -19.50 6.86 -23.67
N LYS A 196 -19.31 6.00 -24.67
CA LYS A 196 -19.52 6.34 -26.10
C LYS A 196 -20.96 6.12 -26.56
N GLU A 197 -21.62 5.06 -26.07
CA GLU A 197 -22.91 4.57 -26.57
C GLU A 197 -23.87 4.22 -25.41
N ALA A 198 -24.13 5.18 -24.53
CA ALA A 198 -24.83 4.96 -23.25
C ALA A 198 -26.22 4.26 -23.34
N SER A 199 -26.87 4.26 -24.49
CA SER A 199 -28.26 3.79 -24.63
C SER A 199 -28.42 2.41 -25.30
N SER A 200 -27.38 1.81 -25.87
CA SER A 200 -27.49 0.60 -26.72
C SER A 200 -26.94 -0.69 -26.11
N LEU A 201 -26.19 -0.61 -25.01
CA LEU A 201 -25.56 -1.79 -24.42
C LEU A 201 -26.37 -2.34 -23.25
N PRO A 202 -26.49 -3.68 -23.11
CA PRO A 202 -27.02 -4.29 -21.89
C PRO A 202 -26.21 -3.81 -20.67
N ASN A 203 -26.89 -3.29 -19.65
CA ASN A 203 -26.18 -2.76 -18.49
C ASN A 203 -25.83 -3.89 -17.52
N PHE A 204 -24.54 -4.08 -17.27
CA PHE A 204 -24.03 -5.11 -16.35
C PHE A 204 -24.65 -5.02 -14.96
N PHE A 205 -24.79 -3.82 -14.39
CA PHE A 205 -25.30 -3.64 -13.02
C PHE A 205 -26.80 -3.91 -12.91
N GLN A 206 -27.58 -3.57 -13.95
CA GLN A 206 -29.01 -3.87 -13.97
C GLN A 206 -29.27 -5.37 -14.00
N ASN A 207 -28.41 -6.16 -14.66
CA ASN A 207 -28.49 -7.62 -14.64
C ASN A 207 -28.20 -8.20 -13.22
N LEU A 208 -27.57 -7.43 -12.35
CA LEU A 208 -27.37 -7.75 -10.92
C LEU A 208 -28.47 -7.14 -10.03
N ASN A 209 -29.59 -6.67 -10.56
CA ASN A 209 -30.67 -5.97 -9.84
C ASN A 209 -30.20 -4.69 -9.14
N ILE A 210 -29.22 -3.98 -9.68
CA ILE A 210 -28.76 -2.69 -9.20
C ILE A 210 -29.17 -1.63 -10.22
N ASP A 211 -30.04 -0.69 -9.82
CA ASP A 211 -30.48 0.39 -10.70
C ASP A 211 -29.30 1.23 -11.14
N TYR A 212 -29.16 1.41 -12.46
CA TYR A 212 -28.07 2.15 -13.06
C TYR A 212 -28.52 3.50 -13.60
N SER A 213 -27.73 4.54 -13.36
CA SER A 213 -27.89 5.86 -13.96
C SER A 213 -26.55 6.48 -14.32
N GLY A 214 -26.54 7.26 -15.41
CA GLY A 214 -25.33 7.84 -15.98
C GLY A 214 -25.00 7.24 -17.35
N PRO A 215 -23.78 7.44 -17.90
CA PRO A 215 -22.71 8.25 -17.32
C PRO A 215 -23.06 9.76 -17.32
N LEU A 216 -22.54 10.48 -16.32
CA LEU A 216 -22.73 11.90 -16.20
C LEU A 216 -21.38 12.63 -15.99
N ASP A 217 -21.26 13.85 -16.47
CA ASP A 217 -20.05 14.66 -16.28
C ASP A 217 -19.88 15.00 -14.79
N GLY A 218 -18.82 14.49 -14.17
CA GLY A 218 -18.48 14.71 -12.78
C GLY A 218 -17.93 16.12 -12.47
N HIS A 219 -17.76 16.97 -13.47
CA HIS A 219 -17.37 18.37 -13.31
C HIS A 219 -18.53 19.34 -13.54
N ASP A 220 -19.72 18.85 -13.91
CA ASP A 220 -20.95 19.63 -13.95
C ASP A 220 -21.67 19.55 -12.60
N LEU A 221 -21.48 20.57 -11.73
CA LEU A 221 -22.12 20.67 -10.43
C LEU A 221 -23.65 20.66 -10.49
N ASN A 222 -24.25 21.28 -11.53
CA ASN A 222 -25.71 21.29 -11.66
C ASN A 222 -26.26 19.89 -11.92
N ALA A 223 -25.64 19.18 -12.86
CA ALA A 223 -25.97 17.80 -13.19
C ALA A 223 -25.75 16.87 -11.99
N LEU A 224 -24.62 17.00 -11.28
CA LEU A 224 -24.33 16.23 -10.06
C LEU A 224 -25.37 16.44 -8.97
N VAL A 225 -25.63 17.71 -8.60
CA VAL A 225 -26.59 18.04 -7.54
C VAL A 225 -28.00 17.57 -7.88
N SER A 226 -28.45 17.79 -9.14
CA SER A 226 -29.76 17.35 -9.59
C SER A 226 -29.92 15.83 -9.52
N ASN A 227 -28.93 15.08 -10.05
CA ASN A 227 -28.98 13.62 -10.03
C ASN A 227 -28.87 13.06 -8.60
N LEU A 228 -27.95 13.56 -7.76
CA LEU A 228 -27.82 13.10 -6.38
C LEU A 228 -29.09 13.39 -5.55
N LYS A 229 -29.78 14.52 -5.76
CA LYS A 229 -31.09 14.78 -5.16
C LYS A 229 -32.12 13.71 -5.55
N ARG A 230 -32.15 13.30 -6.82
CA ARG A 230 -33.00 12.19 -7.30
C ARG A 230 -32.61 10.87 -6.66
N GLN A 231 -31.29 10.57 -6.57
CA GLN A 231 -30.80 9.34 -5.92
C GLN A 231 -31.16 9.29 -4.42
N LYS A 232 -31.15 10.44 -3.73
CA LYS A 232 -31.50 10.52 -2.30
C LYS A 232 -32.96 10.12 -2.01
N THR A 233 -33.88 10.26 -2.96
CA THR A 233 -35.30 9.87 -2.78
C THR A 233 -35.53 8.36 -2.97
N GLN A 234 -34.56 7.62 -3.50
CA GLN A 234 -34.65 6.18 -3.71
C GLN A 234 -34.11 5.40 -2.51
N THR A 235 -34.58 4.17 -2.34
CA THR A 235 -34.23 3.30 -1.21
C THR A 235 -33.78 1.91 -1.63
N SER A 236 -33.72 1.63 -2.95
CA SER A 236 -33.21 0.38 -3.53
C SER A 236 -31.69 0.44 -3.79
N PRO A 237 -31.03 -0.70 -4.02
CA PRO A 237 -29.66 -0.76 -4.53
C PRO A 237 -29.52 -0.03 -5.87
N ARG A 238 -28.58 0.89 -5.95
CA ARG A 238 -28.41 1.72 -7.15
C ARG A 238 -26.97 2.18 -7.34
N LEU A 239 -26.63 2.45 -8.61
CA LEU A 239 -25.33 2.96 -9.02
C LEU A 239 -25.49 4.22 -9.87
N LEU A 240 -24.75 5.26 -9.51
CA LEU A 240 -24.58 6.48 -10.29
C LEU A 240 -23.18 6.45 -10.92
N HIS A 241 -23.09 6.36 -12.24
CA HIS A 241 -21.84 6.43 -12.99
C HIS A 241 -21.47 7.88 -13.26
N VAL A 242 -20.34 8.33 -12.74
CA VAL A 242 -19.82 9.70 -12.83
C VAL A 242 -18.47 9.65 -13.53
N VAL A 243 -18.32 10.39 -14.62
CA VAL A 243 -17.07 10.47 -15.39
C VAL A 243 -16.30 11.69 -14.94
N THR A 244 -15.07 11.51 -14.48
CA THR A 244 -14.20 12.60 -14.02
C THR A 244 -12.86 12.61 -14.76
N LYS A 245 -12.09 13.65 -14.55
CA LYS A 245 -10.73 13.77 -15.07
C LYS A 245 -9.74 13.90 -13.92
N LYS A 246 -8.84 12.92 -13.80
CA LYS A 246 -7.77 12.94 -12.81
C LYS A 246 -6.86 14.16 -13.04
N GLY A 247 -6.56 14.94 -11.99
CA GLY A 247 -5.75 16.15 -12.10
C GLY A 247 -6.49 17.41 -12.56
N LYS A 248 -7.84 17.39 -12.63
CA LYS A 248 -8.69 18.48 -13.12
C LYS A 248 -8.32 19.85 -12.57
N GLY A 249 -8.09 20.80 -13.48
CA GLY A 249 -7.78 22.20 -13.14
C GLY A 249 -6.28 22.50 -12.93
N LEU A 250 -5.40 21.50 -13.07
CA LEU A 250 -3.95 21.68 -13.13
C LEU A 250 -3.42 21.03 -14.42
N PRO A 251 -3.10 21.81 -15.48
CA PRO A 251 -2.82 21.28 -16.82
C PRO A 251 -1.76 20.18 -16.87
N LEU A 252 -0.65 20.30 -16.09
CA LEU A 252 0.36 19.25 -16.03
C LEU A 252 -0.19 17.97 -15.39
N ALA A 253 -0.99 18.07 -14.34
CA ALA A 253 -1.59 16.91 -13.71
C ALA A 253 -2.64 16.22 -14.58
N GLU A 254 -3.34 16.96 -15.44
CA GLU A 254 -4.28 16.41 -16.43
C GLU A 254 -3.57 15.63 -17.55
N ASN A 255 -2.36 16.05 -17.92
CA ASN A 255 -1.59 15.46 -19.01
C ASN A 255 -0.69 14.30 -18.55
N GLU A 256 -0.14 14.40 -17.34
CA GLU A 256 0.80 13.42 -16.77
C GLU A 256 0.22 12.75 -15.51
N GLN A 257 -0.92 12.09 -15.68
CA GLN A 257 -1.75 11.60 -14.57
C GLN A 257 -1.07 10.57 -13.65
N VAL A 258 -0.10 9.81 -14.17
CA VAL A 258 0.72 8.88 -13.39
C VAL A 258 1.68 9.65 -12.48
N THR A 259 2.46 10.57 -13.04
CA THR A 259 3.41 11.43 -12.33
C THR A 259 2.72 12.24 -11.22
N TYR A 260 1.54 12.80 -11.53
CA TYR A 260 0.77 13.64 -10.61
C TYR A 260 -0.25 12.87 -9.77
N HIS A 261 -0.19 11.53 -9.74
CA HIS A 261 -0.97 10.74 -8.77
C HIS A 261 -0.60 11.13 -7.33
N ALA A 262 0.68 11.09 -7.01
CA ALA A 262 1.25 11.52 -5.73
C ALA A 262 2.63 12.16 -5.95
N PRO A 263 2.67 13.39 -6.52
CA PRO A 263 3.91 14.06 -6.84
C PRO A 263 4.66 14.46 -5.57
N GLY A 264 5.97 14.65 -5.71
CA GLY A 264 6.75 15.37 -4.72
C GLY A 264 6.38 16.87 -4.70
N LYS A 265 7.24 17.70 -4.12
CA LYS A 265 7.02 19.16 -4.09
C LYS A 265 7.04 19.75 -5.51
N PHE A 266 6.13 20.68 -5.77
CA PHE A 266 5.98 21.34 -7.07
C PHE A 266 5.61 22.82 -6.93
N ASP A 267 5.76 23.60 -7.99
CA ASP A 267 5.29 24.97 -8.05
C ASP A 267 3.76 25.02 -8.19
N PRO A 268 3.03 25.67 -7.26
CA PRO A 268 1.56 25.61 -7.25
C PRO A 268 0.89 26.34 -8.42
N ILE A 269 1.61 27.22 -9.12
CA ILE A 269 1.07 27.99 -10.26
C ILE A 269 1.27 27.21 -11.56
N THR A 270 2.49 26.74 -11.79
CA THR A 270 2.86 26.07 -13.05
C THR A 270 2.66 24.56 -12.99
N GLY A 271 2.62 23.97 -11.79
CA GLY A 271 2.60 22.53 -11.57
C GLY A 271 3.98 21.86 -11.72
N LYS A 272 5.04 22.56 -12.11
CA LYS A 272 6.35 21.96 -12.35
C LYS A 272 6.94 21.35 -11.06
N LEU A 273 7.40 20.11 -11.17
CA LEU A 273 8.07 19.42 -10.05
C LEU A 273 9.38 20.12 -9.70
N ASN A 274 9.66 20.22 -8.40
CA ASN A 274 10.95 20.70 -7.94
C ASN A 274 12.02 19.63 -8.22
N PRO A 275 13.23 20.04 -8.67
CA PRO A 275 14.31 19.08 -8.91
C PRO A 275 14.67 18.34 -7.61
N ALA A 276 14.96 17.05 -7.72
CA ALA A 276 15.49 16.27 -6.61
C ALA A 276 16.89 16.78 -6.25
N ASN A 277 17.08 17.23 -5.01
CA ASN A 277 18.40 17.64 -4.48
C ASN A 277 19.11 16.41 -3.91
N GLY A 278 20.36 16.16 -4.33
CA GLY A 278 21.25 15.18 -3.73
C GLY A 278 21.88 14.19 -4.72
N GLU A 279 22.85 13.41 -4.25
CA GLU A 279 23.44 12.29 -5.01
C GLU A 279 22.33 11.27 -5.34
N GLN A 280 22.26 10.87 -6.60
CA GLN A 280 21.26 9.89 -7.08
C GLN A 280 21.64 8.49 -6.58
N LYS A 281 21.18 8.16 -5.37
CA LYS A 281 21.12 6.77 -4.92
C LYS A 281 19.99 6.05 -5.64
N ILE A 282 20.14 4.76 -5.91
CA ILE A 282 19.16 3.94 -6.61
C ILE A 282 18.12 3.43 -5.60
N LYS A 283 16.84 3.53 -5.92
CA LYS A 283 15.77 2.97 -5.09
C LYS A 283 15.75 1.44 -5.17
N TYR A 284 15.35 0.76 -4.11
CA TYR A 284 15.23 -0.70 -4.09
C TYR A 284 14.33 -1.24 -5.20
N GLN A 285 13.19 -0.59 -5.47
CA GLN A 285 12.31 -0.95 -6.59
C GLN A 285 12.99 -0.86 -7.97
N ASP A 286 13.92 0.10 -8.16
CA ASP A 286 14.64 0.28 -9.41
C ASP A 286 15.80 -0.75 -9.52
N VAL A 287 16.43 -1.11 -8.38
CA VAL A 287 17.36 -2.25 -8.31
C VAL A 287 16.65 -3.53 -8.72
N PHE A 288 15.50 -3.80 -8.12
CA PHE A 288 14.65 -4.95 -8.44
C PHE A 288 14.27 -4.98 -9.93
N GLY A 289 13.64 -3.92 -10.42
CA GLY A 289 13.07 -3.88 -11.78
C GLY A 289 14.15 -4.03 -12.86
N LYS A 290 15.28 -3.32 -12.74
CA LYS A 290 16.40 -3.41 -13.69
C LYS A 290 17.12 -4.76 -13.63
N THR A 291 17.24 -5.35 -12.45
CA THR A 291 17.78 -6.70 -12.30
C THR A 291 16.86 -7.72 -12.96
N LEU A 292 15.56 -7.65 -12.72
CA LEU A 292 14.61 -8.58 -13.33
C LEU A 292 14.52 -8.41 -14.86
N GLU A 293 14.61 -7.17 -15.38
CA GLU A 293 14.68 -6.90 -16.81
C GLU A 293 15.91 -7.55 -17.46
N TYR A 294 17.09 -7.41 -16.81
CA TYR A 294 18.32 -8.06 -17.26
C TYR A 294 18.16 -9.58 -17.29
N LEU A 295 17.68 -10.16 -16.18
CA LEU A 295 17.48 -11.63 -16.05
C LEU A 295 16.46 -12.16 -17.07
N ALA A 296 15.36 -11.41 -17.32
CA ALA A 296 14.40 -11.76 -18.35
C ALA A 296 14.98 -11.72 -19.78
N GLY A 297 16.04 -10.93 -19.98
CA GLY A 297 16.80 -10.90 -21.23
C GLY A 297 17.59 -12.18 -21.50
N ILE A 298 18.07 -12.85 -20.47
CA ILE A 298 18.87 -14.09 -20.57
C ILE A 298 18.09 -15.36 -20.26
N ASN A 299 16.90 -15.27 -19.62
CA ASN A 299 16.04 -16.40 -19.31
C ASN A 299 14.62 -16.14 -19.80
N SER A 300 14.23 -16.80 -20.89
CA SER A 300 12.91 -16.63 -21.52
C SER A 300 11.74 -17.19 -20.71
N LYS A 301 11.99 -18.01 -19.67
CA LYS A 301 10.94 -18.55 -18.79
C LYS A 301 10.41 -17.52 -17.79
N ILE A 302 11.15 -16.45 -17.53
CA ILE A 302 10.76 -15.40 -16.58
C ILE A 302 9.52 -14.67 -17.09
N VAL A 303 8.50 -14.60 -16.22
CA VAL A 303 7.29 -13.79 -16.40
C VAL A 303 7.07 -12.98 -15.12
N ALA A 304 6.87 -11.68 -15.26
CA ALA A 304 6.50 -10.80 -14.15
C ALA A 304 4.98 -10.62 -14.10
N ILE A 305 4.39 -10.68 -12.91
CA ILE A 305 2.96 -10.46 -12.69
C ILE A 305 2.82 -9.42 -11.57
N THR A 306 2.03 -8.36 -11.80
CA THR A 306 1.79 -7.33 -10.80
C THR A 306 0.32 -6.92 -10.74
N PRO A 307 -0.26 -6.72 -9.55
CA PRO A 307 -1.61 -6.18 -9.41
C PRO A 307 -1.57 -4.63 -9.40
N ALA A 308 -1.77 -4.03 -10.58
CA ALA A 308 -1.92 -2.58 -10.82
C ALA A 308 -0.75 -1.69 -10.39
N MET A 309 0.48 -2.24 -10.29
CA MET A 309 1.63 -1.51 -9.76
C MET A 309 2.88 -1.52 -10.66
N PRO A 310 2.78 -1.47 -12.00
CA PRO A 310 3.97 -1.56 -12.85
C PRO A 310 4.98 -0.42 -12.60
N THR A 311 4.51 0.83 -12.49
CA THR A 311 5.36 1.99 -12.18
C THR A 311 5.91 1.91 -10.75
N GLY A 312 5.05 1.60 -9.79
CA GLY A 312 5.43 1.54 -8.37
C GLY A 312 6.45 0.44 -8.06
N SER A 313 6.42 -0.66 -8.78
CA SER A 313 7.31 -1.82 -8.59
C SER A 313 8.53 -1.84 -9.53
N GLY A 314 8.76 -0.76 -10.32
CA GLY A 314 9.91 -0.67 -11.23
C GLY A 314 9.84 -1.59 -12.46
N LEU A 315 8.64 -2.04 -12.87
CA LEU A 315 8.45 -2.99 -13.96
C LEU A 315 8.25 -2.36 -15.34
N VAL A 316 8.21 -1.03 -15.44
CA VAL A 316 7.89 -0.32 -16.69
C VAL A 316 8.88 -0.66 -17.83
N GLU A 317 10.18 -0.68 -17.55
CA GLU A 317 11.21 -1.00 -18.55
C GLU A 317 11.08 -2.46 -19.03
N LEU A 318 10.84 -3.39 -18.10
CA LEU A 318 10.57 -4.80 -18.42
C LEU A 318 9.31 -4.96 -19.26
N MET A 319 8.22 -4.27 -18.92
CA MET A 319 6.95 -4.31 -19.67
C MET A 319 7.10 -3.74 -21.09
N GLN A 320 7.90 -2.68 -21.26
CA GLN A 320 8.17 -2.11 -22.59
C GLN A 320 9.01 -3.06 -23.46
N LYS A 321 10.01 -3.72 -22.86
CA LYS A 321 10.94 -4.60 -23.58
C LYS A 321 10.36 -5.99 -23.85
N PHE A 322 9.55 -6.50 -22.94
CA PHE A 322 8.95 -7.84 -22.99
C PHE A 322 7.44 -7.78 -22.65
N PRO A 323 6.61 -7.14 -23.49
CA PRO A 323 5.19 -6.90 -23.17
C PRO A 323 4.38 -8.19 -22.91
N ASP A 324 4.71 -9.29 -23.59
CA ASP A 324 4.05 -10.59 -23.40
C ASP A 324 4.49 -11.32 -22.12
N ARG A 325 5.50 -10.82 -21.44
CA ARG A 325 6.08 -11.42 -20.23
C ARG A 325 6.01 -10.54 -18.99
N CYS A 326 5.30 -9.43 -19.07
CA CYS A 326 5.00 -8.58 -17.92
C CYS A 326 3.50 -8.29 -17.89
N ILE A 327 2.79 -8.94 -16.98
CA ILE A 327 1.34 -8.98 -16.93
C ILE A 327 0.87 -8.11 -15.77
N ASP A 328 0.17 -7.03 -16.08
CA ASP A 328 -0.63 -6.30 -15.09
C ASP A 328 -2.04 -6.94 -15.05
N VAL A 329 -2.52 -7.29 -13.86
CA VAL A 329 -3.83 -7.92 -13.68
C VAL A 329 -4.88 -6.96 -13.08
N GLY A 330 -4.54 -5.67 -12.93
CA GLY A 330 -5.36 -4.71 -12.19
C GLY A 330 -5.28 -4.95 -10.68
N ILE A 331 -6.16 -4.29 -9.91
CA ILE A 331 -6.18 -4.45 -8.44
C ILE A 331 -6.81 -5.80 -8.08
N ALA A 332 -6.04 -6.88 -8.23
CA ALA A 332 -6.51 -8.26 -8.12
C ALA A 332 -5.40 -9.19 -7.59
N GLU A 333 -5.00 -8.99 -6.33
CA GLU A 333 -3.87 -9.70 -5.70
C GLU A 333 -4.11 -11.21 -5.65
N GLN A 334 -5.32 -11.67 -5.29
CA GLN A 334 -5.67 -13.09 -5.27
C GLN A 334 -5.50 -13.71 -6.66
N HIS A 335 -6.01 -13.03 -7.69
CA HIS A 335 -5.87 -13.47 -9.07
C HIS A 335 -4.40 -13.52 -9.52
N ALA A 336 -3.59 -12.51 -9.15
CA ALA A 336 -2.17 -12.47 -9.47
C ALA A 336 -1.44 -13.72 -8.97
N VAL A 337 -1.70 -14.13 -7.72
CA VAL A 337 -1.04 -15.29 -7.10
C VAL A 337 -1.51 -16.61 -7.76
N THR A 338 -2.81 -16.80 -7.94
CA THR A 338 -3.32 -18.03 -8.59
C THR A 338 -2.93 -18.11 -10.07
N LEU A 339 -2.88 -16.97 -10.79
CA LEU A 339 -2.35 -16.90 -12.15
C LEU A 339 -0.88 -17.32 -12.20
N ALA A 340 -0.05 -16.82 -11.28
CA ALA A 340 1.34 -17.22 -11.16
C ALA A 340 1.48 -18.73 -10.90
N ALA A 341 0.65 -19.29 -10.01
CA ALA A 341 0.60 -20.72 -9.75
C ALA A 341 0.27 -21.51 -11.05
N GLY A 342 -0.77 -21.11 -11.77
CA GLY A 342 -1.15 -21.74 -13.04
C GLY A 342 -0.02 -21.69 -14.08
N MET A 343 0.67 -20.56 -14.21
CA MET A 343 1.79 -20.40 -15.13
C MET A 343 3.00 -21.26 -14.73
N ALA A 344 3.28 -21.38 -13.44
CA ALA A 344 4.35 -22.25 -12.93
C ALA A 344 4.13 -23.72 -13.31
N THR A 345 2.88 -24.21 -13.31
CA THR A 345 2.56 -25.59 -13.74
C THR A 345 2.90 -25.87 -15.19
N GLN A 346 3.04 -24.83 -16.03
CA GLN A 346 3.39 -24.94 -17.45
C GLN A 346 4.87 -24.67 -17.71
N GLY A 347 5.71 -24.65 -16.67
CA GLY A 347 7.16 -24.54 -16.78
C GLY A 347 7.70 -23.12 -16.99
N THR A 348 6.87 -22.10 -16.82
CA THR A 348 7.35 -20.70 -16.69
C THR A 348 7.88 -20.45 -15.30
N LEU A 349 8.61 -19.35 -15.14
CA LEU A 349 9.16 -18.91 -13.85
C LEU A 349 8.52 -17.57 -13.47
N PRO A 350 7.38 -17.59 -12.76
CA PRO A 350 6.64 -16.39 -12.45
C PRO A 350 7.24 -15.65 -11.25
N PHE A 351 7.55 -14.36 -11.45
CA PHE A 351 7.87 -13.39 -10.43
C PHE A 351 6.60 -12.59 -10.12
N CYS A 352 5.95 -12.91 -9.01
CA CYS A 352 4.72 -12.26 -8.55
C CYS A 352 5.08 -11.08 -7.65
N VAL A 353 4.89 -9.85 -8.16
CA VAL A 353 5.40 -8.61 -7.57
C VAL A 353 4.26 -7.88 -6.88
N ILE A 354 4.22 -7.94 -5.55
CA ILE A 354 3.13 -7.40 -4.73
C ILE A 354 3.71 -6.63 -3.54
N TYR A 355 3.10 -5.50 -3.15
CA TYR A 355 3.48 -4.82 -1.91
C TYR A 355 3.14 -5.67 -0.69
N SER A 356 4.00 -5.63 0.32
CA SER A 356 3.85 -6.42 1.55
C SER A 356 2.45 -6.30 2.17
N THR A 357 1.94 -5.09 2.34
CA THR A 357 0.59 -4.87 2.90
C THR A 357 -0.52 -5.43 2.00
N PHE A 358 -0.37 -5.41 0.67
CA PHE A 358 -1.40 -5.91 -0.27
C PHE A 358 -1.36 -7.43 -0.41
N LEU A 359 -0.21 -8.06 -0.17
CA LEU A 359 -0.10 -9.53 -0.18
C LEU A 359 -0.98 -10.20 0.90
N GLN A 360 -1.33 -9.49 1.98
CA GLN A 360 -2.29 -9.96 2.99
C GLN A 360 -3.62 -10.43 2.36
N ARG A 361 -4.04 -9.79 1.25
CA ARG A 361 -5.29 -10.13 0.55
C ARG A 361 -5.22 -11.47 -0.19
N ALA A 362 -4.02 -11.93 -0.52
CA ALA A 362 -3.78 -13.18 -1.25
C ALA A 362 -3.16 -14.28 -0.38
N TYR A 363 -3.29 -14.19 0.94
CA TYR A 363 -2.71 -15.15 1.89
C TYR A 363 -3.16 -16.59 1.63
N ASP A 364 -4.47 -16.79 1.40
CA ASP A 364 -5.03 -18.11 1.08
C ASP A 364 -4.41 -18.68 -0.20
N GLN A 365 -4.27 -17.87 -1.26
CA GLN A 365 -3.73 -18.31 -2.53
C GLN A 365 -2.23 -18.65 -2.44
N VAL A 366 -1.46 -17.90 -1.62
CA VAL A 366 -0.06 -18.26 -1.34
C VAL A 366 0.03 -19.62 -0.66
N LEU A 367 -0.84 -19.88 0.32
CA LEU A 367 -0.86 -21.13 1.07
C LEU A 367 -1.39 -22.29 0.22
N HIS A 368 -2.61 -22.16 -0.30
CA HIS A 368 -3.37 -23.24 -0.94
C HIS A 368 -2.94 -23.48 -2.39
N ASP A 369 -2.86 -22.41 -3.20
CA ASP A 369 -2.64 -22.56 -4.64
C ASP A 369 -1.15 -22.73 -4.99
N VAL A 370 -0.25 -22.22 -4.15
CA VAL A 370 1.19 -22.24 -4.42
C VAL A 370 1.95 -23.17 -3.49
N ALA A 371 1.98 -22.89 -2.18
CA ALA A 371 2.87 -23.59 -1.25
C ALA A 371 2.47 -25.04 -1.01
N LEU A 372 1.18 -25.33 -0.90
CA LEU A 372 0.66 -26.70 -0.76
C LEU A 372 1.06 -27.57 -1.96
N GLN A 373 1.07 -27.00 -3.15
CA GLN A 373 1.42 -27.66 -4.40
C GLN A 373 2.93 -27.62 -4.73
N LYS A 374 3.74 -26.95 -3.90
CA LYS A 374 5.19 -26.76 -4.09
C LYS A 374 5.55 -26.14 -5.45
N LEU A 375 4.76 -25.17 -5.91
CA LEU A 375 5.01 -24.53 -7.19
C LEU A 375 6.11 -23.47 -7.08
N GLY A 376 7.04 -23.44 -8.02
CA GLY A 376 8.19 -22.52 -8.05
C GLY A 376 7.81 -21.08 -8.40
N VAL A 377 6.94 -20.45 -7.62
CA VAL A 377 6.58 -19.03 -7.73
C VAL A 377 7.51 -18.18 -6.88
N ILE A 378 8.04 -17.10 -7.46
CA ILE A 378 8.86 -16.13 -6.75
C ILE A 378 7.98 -14.93 -6.35
N PHE A 379 7.71 -14.78 -5.05
CA PHE A 379 7.01 -13.63 -4.50
C PHE A 379 8.02 -12.51 -4.25
N CYS A 380 7.94 -11.43 -5.03
CA CYS A 380 8.76 -10.23 -4.83
C CYS A 380 7.95 -9.25 -3.98
N ILE A 381 8.22 -9.26 -2.67
CA ILE A 381 7.45 -8.51 -1.66
C ILE A 381 8.09 -7.14 -1.48
N ASP A 382 7.58 -6.18 -2.23
CA ASP A 382 8.03 -4.79 -2.18
C ASP A 382 7.40 -4.03 -1.01
N ARG A 383 8.01 -2.98 -0.51
CA ARG A 383 7.56 -2.17 0.62
C ARG A 383 7.45 -2.96 1.94
N ALA A 384 8.34 -3.91 2.16
CA ALA A 384 8.48 -4.55 3.47
C ALA A 384 8.98 -3.54 4.52
N GLY A 385 8.57 -3.71 5.79
CA GLY A 385 8.95 -2.83 6.89
C GLY A 385 8.16 -1.51 6.94
N ILE A 386 8.77 -0.47 7.48
CA ILE A 386 8.17 0.86 7.70
C ILE A 386 8.21 1.70 6.42
N VAL A 387 7.06 1.92 5.80
CA VAL A 387 6.96 2.69 4.53
C VAL A 387 6.74 4.19 4.71
N GLY A 388 6.26 4.64 5.87
CA GLY A 388 6.23 6.04 6.25
C GLY A 388 4.88 6.75 6.08
N HIS A 389 4.78 7.63 5.11
CA HIS A 389 3.69 8.63 5.00
C HIS A 389 2.27 8.07 4.82
N ASP A 390 2.11 6.87 4.30
CA ASP A 390 0.80 6.21 4.13
C ASP A 390 0.30 5.52 5.40
N GLY A 391 1.19 5.37 6.39
CA GLY A 391 0.85 4.93 7.74
C GLY A 391 0.42 3.47 7.86
N PRO A 392 -0.44 3.16 8.85
CA PRO A 392 -0.77 1.80 9.27
C PRO A 392 -1.41 0.95 8.16
N THR A 393 -2.02 1.56 7.17
CA THR A 393 -2.63 0.86 6.03
C THR A 393 -1.61 0.35 5.01
N HIS A 394 -0.36 0.85 5.07
CA HIS A 394 0.66 0.54 4.07
C HIS A 394 1.97 -0.01 4.65
N HIS A 395 2.18 0.03 5.97
CA HIS A 395 3.37 -0.59 6.57
C HIS A 395 3.41 -2.09 6.30
N GLY A 396 4.54 -2.57 5.78
CA GLY A 396 4.78 -3.97 5.44
C GLY A 396 5.42 -4.74 6.60
N VAL A 397 4.85 -4.66 7.79
CA VAL A 397 5.45 -5.19 9.02
C VAL A 397 4.91 -6.56 9.43
N PHE A 398 3.89 -7.07 8.75
CA PHE A 398 3.23 -8.33 9.13
C PHE A 398 3.60 -9.50 8.21
N ASP A 399 4.28 -9.27 7.10
CA ASP A 399 4.58 -10.26 6.07
C ASP A 399 5.38 -11.47 6.61
N ILE A 400 6.42 -11.24 7.41
CA ILE A 400 7.16 -12.32 8.07
C ILE A 400 6.20 -13.18 8.91
N ALA A 401 5.41 -12.55 9.77
CA ALA A 401 4.57 -13.23 10.72
C ALA A 401 3.52 -14.14 10.05
N PHE A 402 2.82 -13.64 9.02
CA PHE A 402 1.79 -14.45 8.36
C PHE A 402 2.33 -15.43 7.31
N LEU A 403 3.54 -15.22 6.78
CA LEU A 403 4.14 -16.14 5.80
C LEU A 403 4.92 -17.29 6.47
N ARG A 404 5.58 -17.05 7.63
CA ARG A 404 6.46 -18.07 8.20
C ARG A 404 5.76 -19.33 8.67
N CYS A 405 4.47 -19.29 8.97
CA CYS A 405 3.69 -20.48 9.33
C CYS A 405 3.34 -21.37 8.12
N ILE A 406 3.50 -20.90 6.88
CA ILE A 406 3.16 -21.65 5.66
C ILE A 406 4.24 -22.72 5.37
N PRO A 407 3.92 -24.03 5.34
CA PRO A 407 4.88 -25.06 4.94
C PRO A 407 5.36 -24.88 3.50
N ASN A 408 6.53 -25.42 3.16
CA ASN A 408 7.14 -25.39 1.83
C ASN A 408 7.46 -24.00 1.26
N LEU A 409 7.28 -22.91 2.02
CA LEU A 409 7.62 -21.56 1.59
C LEU A 409 8.97 -21.14 2.15
N THR A 410 9.91 -20.79 1.29
CA THR A 410 11.18 -20.15 1.67
C THR A 410 10.97 -18.65 1.78
N ILE A 411 11.53 -18.00 2.83
CA ILE A 411 11.41 -16.56 3.07
C ILE A 411 12.80 -15.97 3.23
N ALA A 412 13.19 -15.15 2.26
CA ALA A 412 14.46 -14.42 2.22
C ALA A 412 14.27 -12.93 2.52
N ALA A 413 15.19 -12.36 3.27
CA ALA A 413 15.22 -10.94 3.62
C ALA A 413 16.64 -10.39 3.36
N PRO A 414 16.93 -9.91 2.14
CA PRO A 414 18.24 -9.40 1.79
C PRO A 414 18.60 -8.18 2.64
N ARG A 415 19.82 -8.16 3.19
CA ARG A 415 20.29 -7.04 4.02
C ARG A 415 20.62 -5.78 3.22
N ASN A 416 20.85 -5.90 1.92
CA ASN A 416 21.17 -4.77 1.04
C ASN A 416 20.80 -5.07 -0.43
N ALA A 417 21.01 -4.08 -1.28
CA ALA A 417 20.64 -4.17 -2.69
C ALA A 417 21.45 -5.20 -3.49
N GLN A 418 22.72 -5.43 -3.17
CA GLN A 418 23.52 -6.47 -3.83
C GLN A 418 22.97 -7.87 -3.50
N GLN A 419 22.63 -8.11 -2.23
CA GLN A 419 21.98 -9.37 -1.87
C GLN A 419 20.61 -9.55 -2.53
N LEU A 420 19.83 -8.47 -2.69
CA LEU A 420 18.58 -8.54 -3.45
C LEU A 420 18.84 -9.01 -4.89
N GLN A 421 19.84 -8.45 -5.56
CA GLN A 421 20.23 -8.87 -6.91
C GLN A 421 20.67 -10.34 -6.96
N ASN A 422 21.48 -10.78 -6.01
CA ASN A 422 21.97 -12.15 -5.91
C ASN A 422 20.83 -13.16 -5.66
N LEU A 423 19.85 -12.80 -4.81
CA LEU A 423 18.66 -13.62 -4.59
C LEU A 423 17.77 -13.73 -5.83
N LEU A 424 17.58 -12.63 -6.58
CA LEU A 424 16.83 -12.66 -7.84
C LEU A 424 17.55 -13.52 -8.89
N TYR A 425 18.88 -13.43 -8.96
CA TYR A 425 19.68 -14.30 -9.82
C TYR A 425 19.55 -15.77 -9.42
N THR A 426 19.67 -16.08 -8.12
CA THR A 426 19.51 -17.45 -7.62
C THR A 426 18.13 -18.01 -7.92
N ALA A 427 17.08 -17.19 -7.69
CA ALA A 427 15.69 -17.57 -7.95
C ALA A 427 15.45 -17.94 -9.43
N GLN A 428 16.11 -17.25 -10.38
CA GLN A 428 15.92 -17.54 -11.81
C GLN A 428 16.62 -18.83 -12.29
N LEU A 429 17.50 -19.43 -11.49
CA LEU A 429 18.11 -20.72 -11.81
C LEU A 429 17.12 -21.89 -11.70
N GLY A 430 15.99 -21.67 -11.05
CA GLY A 430 14.92 -22.62 -10.84
C GLY A 430 14.78 -23.02 -9.37
N LEU A 431 13.52 -23.22 -8.95
CA LEU A 431 13.18 -23.55 -7.57
C LEU A 431 12.23 -24.73 -7.54
N GLU A 432 12.45 -25.63 -6.59
CA GLU A 432 11.55 -26.78 -6.34
C GLU A 432 10.34 -26.41 -5.47
N GLN A 433 10.36 -25.23 -4.85
CA GLN A 433 9.33 -24.71 -3.97
C GLN A 433 9.29 -23.18 -4.03
N PRO A 434 8.19 -22.54 -3.57
CA PRO A 434 8.07 -21.08 -3.67
C PRO A 434 9.08 -20.35 -2.79
N LEU A 435 9.51 -19.18 -3.27
CA LEU A 435 10.42 -18.27 -2.59
C LEU A 435 9.79 -16.90 -2.45
N ALA A 436 9.73 -16.37 -1.23
CA ALA A 436 9.38 -14.99 -0.93
C ALA A 436 10.65 -14.17 -0.66
N ILE A 437 10.87 -13.10 -1.43
CA ILE A 437 11.97 -12.16 -1.26
C ILE A 437 11.37 -10.81 -0.85
N ARG A 438 11.60 -10.39 0.40
CA ARG A 438 11.08 -9.14 0.93
C ARG A 438 12.13 -8.03 0.93
N TYR A 439 11.80 -6.85 0.42
CA TYR A 439 12.70 -5.70 0.35
C TYR A 439 11.97 -4.38 0.63
N PRO A 440 12.69 -3.35 1.18
CA PRO A 440 12.05 -2.14 1.69
C PRO A 440 11.73 -1.13 0.60
N ARG A 441 10.90 -0.15 0.96
CA ARG A 441 10.79 1.13 0.25
C ARG A 441 12.00 2.01 0.56
N GLY A 442 12.52 2.74 -0.43
CA GLY A 442 13.54 3.75 -0.21
C GLY A 442 14.77 3.57 -1.08
N TYR A 443 15.83 4.30 -0.74
CA TYR A 443 17.07 4.31 -1.48
C TYR A 443 18.05 3.27 -0.92
N SER A 444 18.70 2.54 -1.81
CA SER A 444 19.83 1.68 -1.48
C SER A 444 21.12 2.48 -1.31
N GLN A 445 22.20 1.84 -0.89
CA GLN A 445 23.53 2.47 -0.87
C GLN A 445 24.21 2.47 -2.25
N LEU A 446 23.64 1.77 -3.25
CA LEU A 446 24.22 1.69 -4.59
C LEU A 446 24.08 3.01 -5.34
N LYS A 447 25.17 3.46 -5.95
CA LYS A 447 25.20 4.60 -6.90
C LYS A 447 25.09 4.13 -8.35
N LYS A 448 25.47 2.90 -8.64
CA LYS A 448 25.44 2.27 -9.95
C LYS A 448 25.11 0.79 -9.80
N LEU A 449 24.32 0.24 -10.71
CA LEU A 449 24.07 -1.20 -10.77
C LEU A 449 25.23 -1.91 -11.48
N SER A 450 25.61 -3.06 -10.93
CA SER A 450 26.40 -4.09 -11.62
C SER A 450 25.46 -5.30 -11.83
N PHE A 451 25.71 -6.04 -12.88
CA PHE A 451 25.02 -7.30 -13.17
C PHE A 451 25.96 -8.50 -12.99
N ASP A 452 26.91 -8.37 -12.06
CA ASP A 452 27.71 -9.45 -11.54
C ASP A 452 26.98 -10.05 -10.33
N PHE A 453 26.61 -11.31 -10.43
CA PHE A 453 25.78 -11.98 -9.43
C PHE A 453 26.50 -13.18 -8.83
N ASP A 454 26.35 -13.36 -7.53
CA ASP A 454 26.72 -14.58 -6.83
C ASP A 454 25.47 -15.42 -6.54
N GLU A 455 25.56 -16.73 -6.66
CA GLU A 455 24.52 -17.64 -6.22
C GLU A 455 24.47 -17.67 -4.70
N VAL A 456 23.25 -17.55 -4.15
CA VAL A 456 22.99 -17.56 -2.71
C VAL A 456 22.57 -18.95 -2.26
N SER A 457 23.28 -19.51 -1.29
CA SER A 457 22.86 -20.75 -0.63
C SER A 457 21.61 -20.50 0.19
N LEU A 458 20.47 -21.10 -0.24
CA LEU A 458 19.17 -20.89 0.42
C LEU A 458 19.20 -21.41 1.87
N GLY A 459 18.68 -20.62 2.80
CA GLY A 459 18.62 -20.95 4.22
C GLY A 459 19.95 -20.81 4.96
N LYS A 460 20.95 -20.14 4.40
CA LYS A 460 22.22 -19.86 5.06
C LYS A 460 22.35 -18.40 5.48
N GLY A 461 22.79 -18.20 6.73
CA GLY A 461 23.13 -16.89 7.27
C GLY A 461 24.63 -16.58 7.13
N ASN A 462 25.02 -15.38 7.51
CA ASN A 462 26.41 -14.90 7.38
C ASN A 462 26.87 -14.24 8.68
N CYS A 463 28.12 -14.51 9.11
CA CYS A 463 28.80 -13.72 10.11
C CYS A 463 29.28 -12.40 9.47
N LEU A 464 28.81 -11.26 9.97
CA LEU A 464 29.19 -9.92 9.51
C LEU A 464 30.29 -9.31 10.37
N LYS A 465 30.33 -9.66 11.65
CA LYS A 465 31.35 -9.24 12.62
C LYS A 465 31.49 -10.32 13.68
N GLU A 466 32.69 -10.77 13.93
CA GLU A 466 33.03 -11.56 15.10
C GLU A 466 33.13 -10.65 16.33
N GLY A 467 32.90 -11.18 17.54
CA GLY A 467 32.95 -10.40 18.77
C GLY A 467 32.77 -11.23 20.02
N GLY A 468 32.65 -10.54 21.15
CA GLY A 468 32.74 -11.12 22.47
C GLY A 468 31.55 -11.98 22.91
N GLN A 469 30.73 -11.48 23.88
CA GLN A 469 29.81 -12.34 24.63
C GLN A 469 28.36 -12.29 24.16
N ILE A 470 28.00 -11.31 23.31
CA ILE A 470 26.62 -11.03 22.89
C ILE A 470 26.52 -11.20 21.37
N ALA A 471 25.58 -12.04 20.92
CA ALA A 471 25.28 -12.20 19.51
C ALA A 471 24.10 -11.31 19.09
N ILE A 472 24.29 -10.50 18.06
CA ILE A 472 23.22 -9.79 17.37
C ILE A 472 22.83 -10.60 16.13
N LEU A 473 21.54 -10.93 16.01
CA LEU A 473 20.96 -11.54 14.83
C LEU A 473 20.11 -10.49 14.11
N SER A 474 20.34 -10.27 12.83
CA SER A 474 19.58 -9.31 12.03
C SER A 474 18.83 -9.99 10.90
N VAL A 475 17.69 -9.39 10.49
CA VAL A 475 16.87 -9.85 9.37
C VAL A 475 16.55 -8.67 8.46
N GLY A 476 17.09 -8.72 7.23
CA GLY A 476 16.88 -7.69 6.23
C GLY A 476 17.72 -6.43 6.44
N THR A 477 17.26 -5.31 5.90
CA THR A 477 18.06 -4.07 5.80
C THR A 477 18.38 -3.39 7.13
N ILE A 478 17.76 -3.80 8.24
CA ILE A 478 18.13 -3.36 9.58
C ILE A 478 19.60 -3.67 9.91
N ALA A 479 20.20 -4.65 9.24
CA ALA A 479 21.61 -4.98 9.36
C ALA A 479 22.54 -3.79 9.08
N GLU A 480 22.16 -2.89 8.14
CA GLU A 480 22.95 -1.69 7.83
C GLU A 480 22.95 -0.70 9.02
N ASN A 481 21.81 -0.52 9.69
CA ASN A 481 21.71 0.33 10.88
C ASN A 481 22.50 -0.25 12.06
N ILE A 482 22.50 -1.58 12.22
CA ILE A 482 23.30 -2.26 13.26
C ILE A 482 24.79 -2.10 12.98
N GLN A 483 25.25 -2.27 11.74
CA GLN A 483 26.64 -2.06 11.38
C GLN A 483 27.09 -0.62 11.65
N ALA A 484 26.23 0.37 11.33
CA ALA A 484 26.51 1.77 11.65
C ALA A 484 26.58 1.99 13.18
N ALA A 485 25.65 1.42 13.95
CA ALA A 485 25.67 1.49 15.40
C ALA A 485 26.93 0.88 16.01
N LEU A 486 27.34 -0.29 15.56
CA LEU A 486 28.57 -0.93 16.01
C LEU A 486 29.85 -0.14 15.64
N THR A 487 29.79 0.76 14.65
CA THR A 487 30.92 1.64 14.32
C THR A 487 31.01 2.84 15.27
N GLU A 488 29.86 3.26 15.85
CA GLU A 488 29.77 4.40 16.78
C GLU A 488 29.95 3.97 18.26
N LEU A 489 29.78 2.68 18.57
CA LEU A 489 29.81 2.15 19.93
C LEU A 489 31.25 1.94 20.40
N GLU A 490 31.62 2.43 21.61
CA GLU A 490 32.97 2.26 22.20
C GLU A 490 33.27 0.78 22.50
N ASP A 491 32.29 0.05 23.03
CA ASP A 491 32.39 -1.36 23.45
C ASP A 491 31.91 -2.34 22.38
N ALA A 492 32.03 -1.99 21.09
CA ALA A 492 31.58 -2.81 19.96
C ALA A 492 32.17 -4.23 19.92
N ASP A 493 33.34 -4.44 20.53
CA ASP A 493 34.00 -5.75 20.57
C ASP A 493 33.29 -6.78 21.43
N ASN A 494 32.37 -6.36 22.31
CA ASN A 494 31.50 -7.25 23.06
C ASN A 494 30.41 -7.90 22.20
N PHE A 495 30.18 -7.41 20.98
CA PHE A 495 29.11 -7.86 20.09
C PHE A 495 29.65 -8.57 18.85
N ALA A 496 29.12 -9.75 18.59
CA ALA A 496 29.14 -10.38 17.27
C ALA A 496 27.87 -10.02 16.50
N HIS A 497 27.94 -9.94 15.16
CA HIS A 497 26.79 -9.65 14.32
C HIS A 497 26.64 -10.67 13.21
N PHE A 498 25.46 -11.30 13.14
CA PHE A 498 25.07 -12.29 12.15
C PHE A 498 23.84 -11.80 11.38
N ASP A 499 23.91 -11.86 10.05
CA ASP A 499 22.74 -11.68 9.18
C ASP A 499 22.11 -13.07 8.96
N LEU A 500 20.86 -13.24 9.36
CA LEU A 500 20.16 -14.49 9.11
C LEU A 500 19.86 -14.71 7.62
N GLY A 501 19.72 -13.64 6.82
CA GLY A 501 19.42 -13.69 5.40
C GLY A 501 18.08 -14.36 5.06
N PHE A 502 17.71 -15.38 5.84
CA PHE A 502 16.46 -16.13 5.70
C PHE A 502 15.72 -16.22 7.04
N VAL A 503 14.41 -16.02 6.96
CA VAL A 503 13.50 -16.29 8.09
C VAL A 503 13.07 -17.76 8.09
N LYS A 504 13.00 -18.36 6.89
CA LYS A 504 12.60 -19.75 6.68
C LYS A 504 13.23 -20.30 5.39
N PRO A 505 13.95 -21.46 5.46
CA PRO A 505 14.36 -22.06 6.73
C PRO A 505 15.39 -21.20 7.48
N LEU A 506 15.45 -21.33 8.80
CA LEU A 506 16.56 -20.80 9.59
C LEU A 506 17.83 -21.61 9.33
N ASP A 507 19.00 -20.97 9.41
CA ASP A 507 20.29 -21.66 9.42
C ASP A 507 20.52 -22.30 10.80
N LEU A 508 20.15 -23.56 10.93
CA LEU A 508 20.24 -24.29 12.19
C LEU A 508 21.70 -24.44 12.67
N GLU A 509 22.66 -24.63 11.76
CA GLU A 509 24.08 -24.75 12.10
C GLU A 509 24.62 -23.43 12.68
N LEU A 510 24.28 -22.31 12.04
CA LEU A 510 24.61 -20.99 12.55
C LEU A 510 23.98 -20.75 13.93
N LEU A 511 22.70 -21.05 14.10
CA LEU A 511 22.02 -20.86 15.37
C LEU A 511 22.61 -21.75 16.46
N HIS A 512 22.89 -23.02 16.21
CA HIS A 512 23.58 -23.88 17.18
C HIS A 512 24.94 -23.28 17.58
N THR A 513 25.72 -22.80 16.62
CA THR A 513 27.00 -22.13 16.89
C THR A 513 26.81 -20.89 17.77
N VAL A 514 25.83 -20.03 17.44
CA VAL A 514 25.51 -18.84 18.21
C VAL A 514 25.11 -19.20 19.64
N PHE A 515 24.19 -20.13 19.83
CA PHE A 515 23.67 -20.51 21.15
C PHE A 515 24.67 -21.25 22.03
N HIS A 516 25.70 -21.88 21.46
CA HIS A 516 26.80 -22.50 22.23
C HIS A 516 27.92 -21.50 22.55
N THR A 517 28.13 -20.48 21.72
CA THR A 517 29.28 -19.60 21.86
C THR A 517 28.96 -18.36 22.72
N TYR A 518 27.77 -17.79 22.56
CA TYR A 518 27.42 -16.52 23.16
C TYR A 518 26.53 -16.70 24.41
N GLN A 519 26.64 -15.72 25.31
CA GLN A 519 25.90 -15.75 26.60
C GLN A 519 24.52 -15.08 26.48
N ARG A 520 24.30 -14.27 25.44
CA ARG A 520 23.04 -13.55 25.18
C ARG A 520 22.85 -13.38 23.66
N VAL A 521 21.60 -13.39 23.24
CA VAL A 521 21.20 -13.14 21.86
C VAL A 521 20.24 -11.95 21.79
N VAL A 522 20.44 -11.06 20.83
CA VAL A 522 19.50 -9.96 20.51
C VAL A 522 19.09 -10.09 19.06
N VAL A 523 17.80 -10.17 18.79
CA VAL A 523 17.27 -10.31 17.42
C VAL A 523 16.63 -9.00 16.97
N PHE A 524 17.10 -8.44 15.86
CA PHE A 524 16.54 -7.25 15.25
C PHE A 524 15.83 -7.57 13.94
N GLU A 525 14.59 -7.06 13.80
CA GLU A 525 13.82 -7.18 12.58
C GLU A 525 13.00 -5.90 12.28
N GLU A 526 12.87 -5.51 11.04
CA GLU A 526 11.92 -4.48 10.62
C GLU A 526 10.57 -5.14 10.27
N GLY A 527 9.96 -5.71 11.30
CA GLY A 527 8.72 -6.48 11.26
C GLY A 527 8.10 -6.56 12.64
N SER A 528 6.89 -7.11 12.73
CA SER A 528 6.22 -7.34 14.01
C SER A 528 7.01 -8.38 14.84
N ILE A 529 7.38 -8.02 16.08
CA ILE A 529 8.02 -8.96 17.01
C ILE A 529 7.11 -10.14 17.38
N LYS A 530 5.78 -9.97 17.24
CA LYS A 530 4.80 -11.04 17.46
C LYS A 530 4.70 -11.92 16.23
N GLY A 531 5.20 -13.15 16.34
CA GLY A 531 5.21 -14.10 15.23
C GLY A 531 6.27 -13.85 14.16
N GLY A 532 7.15 -12.85 14.32
CA GLY A 532 8.22 -12.50 13.40
C GLY A 532 9.44 -13.43 13.44
N ALA A 533 10.57 -12.97 12.92
CA ALA A 533 11.82 -13.72 12.87
C ALA A 533 12.38 -14.00 14.26
N GLY A 534 12.29 -13.02 15.18
CA GLY A 534 12.68 -13.21 16.57
C GLY A 534 11.88 -14.30 17.26
N SER A 535 10.58 -14.43 16.95
CA SER A 535 9.75 -15.55 17.45
C SER A 535 10.27 -16.91 16.94
N ALA A 536 10.74 -16.99 15.68
CA ALA A 536 11.32 -18.22 15.15
C ALA A 536 12.62 -18.62 15.88
N VAL A 537 13.45 -17.64 16.25
CA VAL A 537 14.67 -17.86 17.04
C VAL A 537 14.32 -18.35 18.45
N LEU A 538 13.27 -17.79 19.09
CA LEU A 538 12.78 -18.27 20.39
C LEU A 538 12.25 -19.70 20.32
N GLU A 539 11.49 -20.05 19.29
CA GLU A 539 11.00 -21.42 19.05
C GLU A 539 12.17 -22.39 18.91
N PHE A 540 13.16 -22.06 18.09
CA PHE A 540 14.39 -22.85 17.94
C PHE A 540 15.11 -23.05 19.28
N ALA A 541 15.27 -21.98 20.07
CA ALA A 541 15.93 -22.08 21.38
C ALA A 541 15.17 -22.98 22.33
N ALA A 542 13.85 -22.91 22.38
CA ALA A 542 12.99 -23.74 23.20
C ALA A 542 13.04 -25.22 22.79
N GLU A 543 12.95 -25.51 21.50
CA GLU A 543 13.02 -26.88 20.94
C GLU A 543 14.37 -27.56 21.26
N ASN A 544 15.46 -26.77 21.29
CA ASN A 544 16.81 -27.27 21.56
C ASN A 544 17.27 -27.08 23.01
N ASN A 545 16.37 -26.66 23.91
CA ASN A 545 16.62 -26.49 25.37
C ASN A 545 17.71 -25.46 25.71
N TYR A 546 17.95 -24.46 24.89
CA TYR A 546 18.85 -23.35 25.19
C TYR A 546 18.26 -22.45 26.28
N LYS A 547 19.10 -21.96 27.21
CA LYS A 547 18.68 -21.21 28.41
C LYS A 547 19.21 -19.79 28.46
N ILE A 548 19.98 -19.36 27.45
CA ILE A 548 20.55 -18.01 27.43
C ILE A 548 19.44 -16.96 27.19
N PRO A 549 19.59 -15.74 27.71
CA PRO A 549 18.65 -14.64 27.45
C PRO A 549 18.55 -14.31 25.98
N ILE A 550 17.32 -14.09 25.49
CA ILE A 550 17.02 -13.67 24.13
C ILE A 550 16.16 -12.41 24.21
N GLU A 551 16.61 -11.32 23.60
CA GLU A 551 15.86 -10.07 23.49
C GLU A 551 15.40 -9.87 22.04
N LEU A 552 14.16 -9.38 21.84
CA LEU A 552 13.58 -9.15 20.53
C LEU A 552 13.34 -7.66 20.32
N GLU A 553 13.88 -7.12 19.25
CA GLU A 553 13.77 -5.72 18.84
C GLU A 553 13.12 -5.63 17.45
N GLY A 554 12.06 -4.88 17.35
CA GLY A 554 11.27 -4.73 16.13
C GLY A 554 10.01 -3.90 16.37
N VAL A 555 9.03 -4.06 15.51
CA VAL A 555 7.76 -3.34 15.64
C VAL A 555 6.92 -3.98 16.74
N PRO A 556 6.56 -3.21 17.81
CA PRO A 556 5.76 -3.71 18.92
C PRO A 556 4.33 -4.05 18.49
N ASP A 557 3.55 -4.67 19.39
CA ASP A 557 2.16 -5.06 19.18
C ASP A 557 1.22 -3.82 19.15
N GLN A 558 1.42 -2.98 18.13
CA GLN A 558 0.61 -1.79 17.88
C GLN A 558 0.66 -1.37 16.42
N PHE A 559 -0.37 -0.68 15.93
CA PHE A 559 -0.32 -0.04 14.62
C PHE A 559 0.54 1.23 14.68
N ILE A 560 1.51 1.31 13.77
CA ILE A 560 2.42 2.46 13.69
C ILE A 560 1.75 3.56 12.84
N SER A 561 1.71 4.78 13.35
CA SER A 561 1.11 5.92 12.66
C SER A 561 1.90 6.32 11.39
N HIS A 562 1.33 7.25 10.63
CA HIS A 562 2.00 7.83 9.46
C HIS A 562 3.07 8.87 9.87
N GLY A 563 4.09 9.02 9.02
CA GLY A 563 5.19 9.95 9.23
C GLY A 563 6.35 9.69 8.26
N LYS A 564 7.46 10.40 8.44
CA LYS A 564 8.70 10.07 7.70
C LYS A 564 9.28 8.77 8.25
N SER A 565 9.61 7.81 7.38
CA SER A 565 10.16 6.49 7.80
C SER A 565 11.33 6.63 8.77
N LYS A 566 12.25 7.58 8.53
CA LYS A 566 13.38 7.85 9.42
C LYS A 566 12.93 8.21 10.85
N ASN A 567 11.89 9.04 11.00
CA ASN A 567 11.39 9.43 12.32
C ASN A 567 10.69 8.25 13.01
N LEU A 568 9.90 7.50 12.26
CA LEU A 568 9.21 6.32 12.80
C LEU A 568 10.21 5.24 13.26
N LEU A 569 11.28 4.99 12.50
CA LEU A 569 12.36 4.09 12.93
C LEU A 569 13.06 4.60 14.20
N LYS A 570 13.27 5.92 14.31
CA LYS A 570 13.83 6.53 15.53
C LYS A 570 12.91 6.32 16.73
N ASP A 571 11.60 6.53 16.58
CA ASP A 571 10.63 6.35 17.67
C ASP A 571 10.54 4.88 18.10
N LEU A 572 10.78 3.95 17.17
CA LEU A 572 10.83 2.51 17.43
C LEU A 572 12.19 2.04 18.00
N GLY A 573 13.21 2.92 18.05
CA GLY A 573 14.56 2.56 18.46
C GLY A 573 15.30 1.66 17.44
N LEU A 574 14.85 1.67 16.18
CA LEU A 574 15.41 0.86 15.09
C LEU A 574 16.34 1.66 14.15
N ASP A 575 16.58 2.94 14.43
CA ASP A 575 17.64 3.72 13.80
C ASP A 575 18.99 3.49 14.50
N THR A 576 20.07 3.99 13.91
CA THR A 576 21.44 3.83 14.45
C THR A 576 21.55 4.28 15.92
N GLU A 577 21.02 5.46 16.26
CA GLU A 577 21.06 6.01 17.64
C GLU A 577 20.26 5.14 18.62
N GLY A 578 19.08 4.68 18.23
CA GLY A 578 18.23 3.81 19.06
C GLY A 578 18.88 2.44 19.31
N ILE A 579 19.51 1.87 18.28
CA ILE A 579 20.26 0.61 18.38
C ILE A 579 21.46 0.77 19.30
N CYS A 580 22.26 1.86 19.20
CA CYS A 580 23.36 2.14 20.14
C CYS A 580 22.87 2.14 21.58
N LYS A 581 21.83 2.93 21.88
CA LYS A 581 21.24 2.99 23.24
C LYS A 581 20.78 1.64 23.76
N LYS A 582 20.21 0.81 22.88
CA LYS A 582 19.79 -0.53 23.23
C LYS A 582 20.99 -1.43 23.58
N LEU A 583 22.01 -1.43 22.73
CA LEU A 583 23.22 -2.22 22.94
C LEU A 583 23.96 -1.78 24.23
N ASP A 584 24.12 -0.50 24.48
CA ASP A 584 24.66 0.05 25.75
C ASP A 584 23.84 -0.45 26.95
N SER A 585 22.52 -0.41 26.87
CA SER A 585 21.67 -0.89 27.97
C SER A 585 21.82 -2.38 28.28
N ILE A 586 22.18 -3.17 27.28
CA ILE A 586 22.41 -4.61 27.43
C ILE A 586 23.75 -4.89 28.12
N LEU A 587 24.80 -4.10 27.81
CA LEU A 587 26.09 -4.21 28.49
C LEU A 587 25.96 -3.89 29.99
N ASN A 588 25.29 -2.80 30.31
CA ASN A 588 25.09 -2.36 31.71
C ASN A 588 24.29 -3.36 32.55
N LYS A 589 23.38 -4.13 31.94
CA LYS A 589 22.64 -5.22 32.63
C LYS A 589 23.46 -6.49 32.90
N ASN A 590 24.60 -6.64 32.24
CA ASN A 590 25.50 -7.77 32.48
C ASN A 590 26.49 -7.51 33.64
N GLU A 591 26.59 -6.26 34.10
CA GLU A 591 27.45 -5.85 35.22
C GLU A 591 26.72 -5.89 36.58
N GLU A 592 25.39 -5.99 36.60
CA GLU A 592 24.54 -6.26 37.77
C GLU A 592 24.26 -7.76 37.94
#